data_a4c5a164989bbd976f722e2093a0c667
#
_entry.id   a4c5a164989bbd976f722e2093a0c667
#
_cell.length_a   1.000
_cell.length_b   1.000
_cell.length_c   1.000
_cell.angle_alpha   90.00
_cell.angle_beta   90.00
_cell.angle_gamma   90.00
#
_symmetry.space_group_name_H-M   'P 1'
#
loop_
_entity.id
_entity.type
_entity.pdbx_description
1 polymer ?
#
loop_
_entity_poly.entity_id
_entity_poly.type
_entity_poly.pdbx_seq_one_letter_code
_entity_poly.pdbx_strand_id
1 'polypeptide(L)'
;MVQKLELTQEWDKVFPLSEKVNHKKVTFETQYGLTLAADLYTPKGAERKLAAIAVSGPFGATKEQSSGLYAMRMAERGFVTLAFDPSYTGESSGEPRRTASPDINTEDFMAAVDFLSQLEQVDAEKIGIIGICGWGGIALNAAAADTRIKATVASTMYDMTRVSGNGYNDSEDKEESRHAAREALSKQRLSDPKAMAGGVIDPLPDDAPQFVKDYYDYYKTERGYHARSGNSNDGWRVIGTQAYANSRFLYYINEIRSAVLVMHGEKAHSRYFGEAAYKYMVEGKAEGYNVVGKPNPVPENKQLLIIPGASHCDLYDGGFTELVGKGEPKNMIPWDKLEAFFAQYLH
;
A
#
# COMPACT_ATOMS: atom_id res chain seq x y z
N MET A 1 6.49 25.19 11.03
CA MET A 1 7.43 25.48 9.93
C MET A 1 7.54 24.21 9.08
N VAL A 2 7.24 24.31 7.79
CA VAL A 2 7.39 23.20 6.84
C VAL A 2 8.83 22.71 6.88
N GLN A 3 9.06 21.44 7.12
CA GLN A 3 10.39 20.88 7.05
C GLN A 3 10.83 20.80 5.58
N LYS A 4 11.87 21.55 5.22
CA LYS A 4 12.45 21.45 3.88
C LYS A 4 13.17 20.12 3.74
N LEU A 5 12.70 19.27 2.82
CA LEU A 5 13.31 17.98 2.52
C LEU A 5 14.38 18.13 1.44
N GLU A 6 15.46 17.37 1.56
CA GLU A 6 16.45 17.20 0.49
C GLU A 6 16.05 15.97 -0.34
N LEU A 7 15.50 16.23 -1.53
CA LEU A 7 15.00 15.17 -2.42
C LEU A 7 16.05 14.81 -3.46
N THR A 8 16.29 13.52 -3.68
CA THR A 8 17.14 12.99 -4.75
C THR A 8 16.58 13.41 -6.10
N GLN A 9 17.37 14.06 -6.95
CA GLN A 9 16.93 14.54 -8.27
C GLN A 9 17.18 13.52 -9.38
N GLU A 10 18.08 12.57 -9.19
CA GLU A 10 18.36 11.50 -10.12
C GLU A 10 17.20 10.48 -10.18
N TRP A 11 17.09 9.82 -11.34
CA TRP A 11 16.13 8.71 -11.50
C TRP A 11 16.71 7.45 -10.86
N ASP A 12 16.34 7.20 -9.60
CA ASP A 12 16.81 6.09 -8.79
C ASP A 12 15.73 5.00 -8.56
N LYS A 13 14.72 4.95 -9.42
CA LYS A 13 13.61 4.00 -9.31
C LYS A 13 13.97 2.65 -9.94
N VAL A 14 13.38 1.59 -9.40
CA VAL A 14 13.59 0.20 -9.87
C VAL A 14 12.93 -0.11 -11.23
N PHE A 15 12.33 0.88 -11.85
CA PHE A 15 11.69 0.81 -13.17
C PHE A 15 12.12 2.00 -14.05
N PRO A 16 12.11 1.85 -15.39
CA PRO A 16 12.48 2.93 -16.29
C PRO A 16 11.39 4.02 -16.35
N LEU A 17 11.82 5.28 -16.58
CA LEU A 17 10.90 6.38 -16.82
C LEU A 17 10.23 6.21 -18.19
N SER A 18 8.91 6.41 -18.22
CA SER A 18 8.14 6.40 -19.48
C SER A 18 8.25 7.75 -20.21
N GLU A 19 8.42 7.67 -21.53
CA GLU A 19 8.42 8.85 -22.40
C GLU A 19 7.01 9.49 -22.54
N LYS A 20 5.94 8.82 -22.12
CA LYS A 20 4.55 9.30 -22.23
C LYS A 20 4.15 10.24 -21.12
N VAL A 21 4.95 10.36 -20.06
CA VAL A 21 4.60 11.13 -18.87
C VAL A 21 5.63 12.21 -18.56
N ASN A 22 5.18 13.28 -17.90
CA ASN A 22 6.06 14.19 -17.19
C ASN A 22 6.19 13.71 -15.74
N HIS A 23 7.35 13.90 -15.14
CA HIS A 23 7.63 13.55 -13.75
C HIS A 23 8.24 14.74 -13.02
N LYS A 24 7.82 14.97 -11.78
CA LYS A 24 8.52 15.88 -10.85
C LYS A 24 8.34 15.40 -9.41
N LYS A 25 9.35 15.63 -8.58
CA LYS A 25 9.22 15.45 -7.14
C LYS A 25 8.47 16.61 -6.52
N VAL A 26 7.59 16.32 -5.58
CA VAL A 26 6.78 17.28 -4.83
C VAL A 26 6.77 16.92 -3.36
N THR A 27 6.36 17.87 -2.52
CA THR A 27 6.14 17.67 -1.09
C THR A 27 4.79 18.23 -0.69
N PHE A 28 4.16 17.60 0.31
CA PHE A 28 2.92 18.09 0.90
C PHE A 28 2.90 17.78 2.40
N GLU A 29 2.03 18.41 3.15
CA GLU A 29 1.95 18.26 4.60
C GLU A 29 0.73 17.44 5.01
N THR A 30 0.90 16.65 6.07
CA THR A 30 -0.20 15.99 6.78
C THR A 30 -0.72 16.90 7.90
N GLN A 31 -1.92 16.62 8.41
CA GLN A 31 -2.46 17.35 9.58
C GLN A 31 -1.62 17.18 10.85
N TYR A 32 -0.75 16.17 10.90
CA TYR A 32 0.20 15.96 11.99
C TYR A 32 1.49 16.76 11.85
N GLY A 33 1.60 17.63 10.84
CA GLY A 33 2.77 18.48 10.59
C GLY A 33 3.98 17.71 10.04
N LEU A 34 3.75 16.52 9.45
CA LEU A 34 4.76 15.77 8.74
C LEU A 34 4.75 16.18 7.27
N THR A 35 5.94 16.35 6.68
CA THR A 35 6.10 16.64 5.26
C THR A 35 6.37 15.36 4.50
N LEU A 36 5.50 15.00 3.57
CA LEU A 36 5.65 13.82 2.72
C LEU A 36 6.36 14.16 1.41
N ALA A 37 7.25 13.27 0.99
CA ALA A 37 7.90 13.31 -0.31
C ALA A 37 7.16 12.43 -1.31
N ALA A 38 6.93 12.93 -2.52
CA ALA A 38 6.20 12.20 -3.54
C ALA A 38 6.74 12.46 -4.95
N ASP A 39 6.43 11.52 -5.83
CA ASP A 39 6.61 11.61 -7.28
C ASP A 39 5.25 11.90 -7.93
N LEU A 40 5.12 13.05 -8.55
CA LEU A 40 3.95 13.44 -9.34
C LEU A 40 4.21 13.12 -10.81
N TYR A 41 3.33 12.30 -11.39
CA TYR A 41 3.32 11.97 -12.80
C TYR A 41 2.10 12.58 -13.48
N THR A 42 2.31 13.17 -14.65
CA THR A 42 1.23 13.74 -15.45
C THR A 42 1.33 13.28 -16.90
N PRO A 43 0.22 12.94 -17.58
CA PRO A 43 0.25 12.63 -18.99
C PRO A 43 0.80 13.81 -19.80
N LYS A 44 1.63 13.53 -20.81
CA LYS A 44 2.07 14.58 -21.75
C LYS A 44 0.91 15.03 -22.63
N GLY A 45 0.82 16.33 -22.89
CA GLY A 45 -0.16 16.92 -23.80
C GLY A 45 -1.60 16.98 -23.23
N ALA A 46 -1.79 16.87 -21.91
CA ALA A 46 -3.10 17.06 -21.32
C ALA A 46 -3.49 18.54 -21.32
N GLU A 47 -4.63 18.85 -21.96
CA GLU A 47 -5.15 20.23 -22.12
C GLU A 47 -6.36 20.53 -21.21
N ARG A 48 -6.83 19.53 -20.44
CA ARG A 48 -7.99 19.62 -19.55
C ARG A 48 -7.66 19.14 -18.15
N LYS A 49 -8.52 19.44 -17.20
CA LYS A 49 -8.45 18.82 -15.88
C LYS A 49 -8.68 17.31 -15.98
N LEU A 50 -7.87 16.54 -15.28
CA LEU A 50 -7.91 15.08 -15.27
C LEU A 50 -8.34 14.56 -13.90
N ALA A 51 -8.85 13.34 -13.88
CA ALA A 51 -8.98 12.57 -12.66
C ALA A 51 -7.58 12.25 -12.09
N ALA A 52 -7.49 12.11 -10.77
CA ALA A 52 -6.21 11.85 -10.10
C ALA A 52 -6.24 10.60 -9.23
N ILE A 53 -5.04 9.99 -9.02
CA ILE A 53 -4.88 8.77 -8.23
C ILE A 53 -3.65 8.91 -7.33
N ALA A 54 -3.84 8.81 -6.00
CA ALA A 54 -2.74 8.65 -5.06
C ALA A 54 -2.39 7.18 -4.86
N VAL A 55 -1.10 6.86 -4.80
CA VAL A 55 -0.60 5.48 -4.73
C VAL A 55 0.43 5.34 -3.62
N SER A 56 0.31 4.30 -2.77
CA SER A 56 1.34 3.96 -1.80
C SER A 56 1.42 2.46 -1.54
N GLY A 57 2.51 2.04 -0.93
CA GLY A 57 2.83 0.66 -0.60
C GLY A 57 3.87 0.03 -1.54
N PRO A 58 4.26 -1.19 -1.24
CA PRO A 58 3.95 -2.04 -0.09
C PRO A 58 4.36 -1.47 1.27
N PHE A 59 3.87 -2.07 2.38
CA PHE A 59 4.29 -1.70 3.73
C PHE A 59 5.79 -1.95 3.90
N GLY A 60 6.54 -0.94 4.34
CA GLY A 60 8.01 -0.98 4.42
C GLY A 60 8.76 -0.73 3.10
N ALA A 61 8.04 -0.51 2.00
CA ALA A 61 8.61 -0.09 0.71
C ALA A 61 8.67 1.45 0.57
N THR A 62 9.21 1.93 -0.54
CA THR A 62 9.29 3.35 -0.91
C THR A 62 8.67 3.60 -2.28
N LYS A 63 8.40 4.87 -2.59
CA LYS A 63 7.80 5.30 -3.87
C LYS A 63 8.66 4.98 -5.11
N GLU A 64 9.92 4.66 -4.92
CA GLU A 64 10.84 4.23 -5.98
C GLU A 64 10.59 2.79 -6.46
N GLN A 65 9.75 2.04 -5.74
CA GLN A 65 9.41 0.65 -6.00
C GLN A 65 8.00 0.51 -6.62
N SER A 66 7.21 -0.45 -6.17
CA SER A 66 5.90 -0.81 -6.74
C SER A 66 4.93 0.37 -6.88
N SER A 67 4.79 1.22 -5.85
CA SER A 67 3.84 2.34 -5.90
C SER A 67 4.18 3.35 -7.00
N GLY A 68 5.45 3.64 -7.22
CA GLY A 68 5.88 4.50 -8.32
C GLY A 68 5.60 3.89 -9.70
N LEU A 69 5.81 2.59 -9.85
CA LEU A 69 5.45 1.88 -11.08
C LEU A 69 3.96 1.98 -11.38
N TYR A 70 3.10 1.70 -10.37
CA TYR A 70 1.65 1.83 -10.53
C TYR A 70 1.24 3.26 -10.90
N ALA A 71 1.80 4.27 -10.21
CA ALA A 71 1.53 5.66 -10.51
C ALA A 71 1.92 6.02 -11.94
N MET A 72 3.13 5.67 -12.38
CA MET A 72 3.59 5.94 -13.73
C MET A 72 2.71 5.25 -14.79
N ARG A 73 2.35 3.97 -14.58
CA ARG A 73 1.50 3.20 -15.50
C ARG A 73 0.07 3.74 -15.61
N MET A 74 -0.48 4.27 -14.52
CA MET A 74 -1.79 4.93 -14.56
C MET A 74 -1.69 6.33 -15.19
N ALA A 75 -0.57 7.03 -15.02
CA ALA A 75 -0.34 8.29 -15.73
C ALA A 75 -0.24 8.10 -17.26
N GLU A 76 0.39 7.03 -17.73
CA GLU A 76 0.39 6.66 -19.16
C GLU A 76 -1.02 6.47 -19.73
N ARG A 77 -2.01 6.18 -18.87
CA ARG A 77 -3.42 5.94 -19.18
C ARG A 77 -4.34 7.15 -18.97
N GLY A 78 -3.75 8.32 -18.75
CA GLY A 78 -4.49 9.58 -18.75
C GLY A 78 -4.90 10.12 -17.37
N PHE A 79 -4.37 9.60 -16.28
CA PHE A 79 -4.61 10.12 -14.93
C PHE A 79 -3.45 10.99 -14.44
N VAL A 80 -3.71 11.99 -13.62
CA VAL A 80 -2.66 12.60 -12.80
C VAL A 80 -2.40 11.67 -11.62
N THR A 81 -1.16 11.28 -11.37
CA THR A 81 -0.87 10.31 -10.32
C THR A 81 0.24 10.76 -9.37
N LEU A 82 0.12 10.36 -8.12
CA LEU A 82 1.03 10.72 -7.04
C LEU A 82 1.46 9.45 -6.30
N ALA A 83 2.73 9.06 -6.42
CA ALA A 83 3.31 8.03 -5.56
C ALA A 83 4.06 8.70 -4.40
N PHE A 84 3.71 8.39 -3.15
CA PHE A 84 4.33 9.04 -2.00
C PHE A 84 5.01 8.04 -1.07
N ASP A 85 6.08 8.50 -0.42
CA ASP A 85 6.65 7.81 0.73
C ASP A 85 5.78 8.07 1.96
N PRO A 86 5.45 7.04 2.74
CA PRO A 86 4.74 7.22 4.00
C PRO A 86 5.49 8.13 4.99
N SER A 87 4.78 8.72 5.93
CA SER A 87 5.37 9.36 7.10
C SER A 87 6.46 8.48 7.72
N TYR A 88 7.57 9.08 8.11
CA TYR A 88 8.77 8.43 8.68
C TYR A 88 9.56 7.51 7.74
N THR A 89 9.18 7.39 6.47
CA THR A 89 9.76 6.44 5.52
C THR A 89 10.37 7.17 4.31
N GLY A 90 11.34 6.55 3.66
CA GLY A 90 11.95 7.05 2.43
C GLY A 90 12.49 8.48 2.57
N GLU A 91 12.07 9.37 1.69
CA GLU A 91 12.42 10.80 1.71
C GLU A 91 11.43 11.64 2.53
N SER A 92 10.31 11.10 3.01
CA SER A 92 9.35 11.79 3.86
C SER A 92 9.93 12.08 5.25
N SER A 93 9.43 13.13 5.90
CA SER A 93 9.87 13.54 7.24
C SER A 93 9.37 12.61 8.34
N GLY A 94 9.81 12.88 9.55
CA GLY A 94 9.40 12.21 10.79
C GLY A 94 10.52 11.42 11.44
N GLU A 95 10.60 11.55 12.77
CA GLU A 95 11.51 10.82 13.66
C GLU A 95 10.72 10.18 14.80
N PRO A 96 11.12 8.98 15.24
CA PRO A 96 12.21 8.14 14.73
C PRO A 96 11.86 7.50 13.38
N ARG A 97 12.84 7.36 12.50
CA ARG A 97 12.66 6.79 11.15
C ARG A 97 12.05 5.40 11.19
N ARG A 98 11.29 5.06 10.11
CA ARG A 98 10.63 3.76 9.92
C ARG A 98 9.62 3.42 11.01
N THR A 99 9.01 4.45 11.59
CA THR A 99 7.85 4.30 12.46
C THR A 99 6.61 4.08 11.59
N ALA A 100 5.77 3.14 11.99
CA ALA A 100 4.45 2.94 11.40
C ALA A 100 3.37 3.17 12.46
N SER A 101 2.26 3.79 12.07
CA SER A 101 1.13 4.07 12.95
C SER A 101 -0.17 3.97 12.17
N PRO A 102 -1.19 3.27 12.69
CA PRO A 102 -2.45 3.06 11.98
C PRO A 102 -3.14 4.34 11.52
N ASP A 103 -3.25 5.33 12.39
CA ASP A 103 -3.91 6.60 12.15
C ASP A 103 -3.06 7.53 11.26
N ILE A 104 -1.76 7.64 11.53
CA ILE A 104 -0.85 8.47 10.71
C ILE A 104 -0.79 7.96 9.28
N ASN A 105 -0.66 6.62 9.09
CA ASN A 105 -0.60 6.07 7.74
C ASN A 105 -1.95 6.17 7.00
N THR A 106 -3.07 6.18 7.70
CA THR A 106 -4.37 6.49 7.09
C THR A 106 -4.44 7.95 6.66
N GLU A 107 -3.97 8.86 7.51
CA GLU A 107 -3.86 10.29 7.21
C GLU A 107 -2.95 10.59 6.01
N ASP A 108 -1.87 9.83 5.82
CA ASP A 108 -0.97 10.00 4.68
C ASP A 108 -1.73 9.94 3.33
N PHE A 109 -2.74 9.05 3.19
CA PHE A 109 -3.62 9.03 2.01
C PHE A 109 -4.54 10.25 1.94
N MET A 110 -5.13 10.67 3.07
CA MET A 110 -6.04 11.81 3.09
C MET A 110 -5.28 13.11 2.75
N ALA A 111 -4.07 13.28 3.27
CA ALA A 111 -3.18 14.39 2.91
C ALA A 111 -2.78 14.37 1.42
N ALA A 112 -2.57 13.19 0.84
CA ALA A 112 -2.34 13.05 -0.60
C ALA A 112 -3.58 13.48 -1.42
N VAL A 113 -4.79 13.19 -0.94
CA VAL A 113 -6.06 13.69 -1.54
C VAL A 113 -6.15 15.21 -1.40
N ASP A 114 -5.80 15.79 -0.25
CA ASP A 114 -5.75 17.23 -0.07
C ASP A 114 -4.82 17.91 -1.10
N PHE A 115 -3.61 17.37 -1.25
CA PHE A 115 -2.64 17.86 -2.20
C PHE A 115 -3.14 17.79 -3.65
N LEU A 116 -3.65 16.63 -4.07
CA LEU A 116 -4.17 16.43 -5.41
C LEU A 116 -5.35 17.36 -5.71
N SER A 117 -6.25 17.56 -4.74
CA SER A 117 -7.43 18.42 -4.88
C SER A 117 -7.07 19.88 -5.16
N GLN A 118 -5.88 20.32 -4.78
CA GLN A 118 -5.41 21.70 -4.95
C GLN A 118 -4.65 21.93 -6.27
N LEU A 119 -4.34 20.87 -7.03
CA LEU A 119 -3.62 20.99 -8.29
C LEU A 119 -4.55 21.53 -9.38
N GLU A 120 -4.10 22.56 -10.11
CA GLU A 120 -4.87 23.21 -11.17
C GLU A 120 -5.32 22.23 -12.27
N GLN A 121 -4.46 21.25 -12.61
CA GLN A 121 -4.74 20.23 -13.63
C GLN A 121 -5.59 19.06 -13.15
N VAL A 122 -6.04 19.03 -11.88
CA VAL A 122 -6.84 17.95 -11.30
C VAL A 122 -8.30 18.39 -11.14
N ASP A 123 -9.22 17.49 -11.48
CA ASP A 123 -10.62 17.61 -11.10
C ASP A 123 -10.79 17.04 -9.68
N ALA A 124 -10.96 17.94 -8.71
CA ALA A 124 -11.03 17.61 -7.28
C ALA A 124 -12.20 16.66 -6.92
N GLU A 125 -13.22 16.57 -7.77
CA GLU A 125 -14.34 15.62 -7.59
C GLU A 125 -14.05 14.21 -8.12
N LYS A 126 -12.86 14.00 -8.73
CA LYS A 126 -12.47 12.77 -9.43
C LYS A 126 -11.15 12.23 -8.91
N ILE A 127 -11.10 11.90 -7.61
CA ILE A 127 -9.89 11.39 -6.97
C ILE A 127 -10.10 9.94 -6.54
N GLY A 128 -9.16 9.09 -6.92
CA GLY A 128 -9.04 7.70 -6.49
C GLY A 128 -7.74 7.44 -5.75
N ILE A 129 -7.64 6.25 -5.16
CA ILE A 129 -6.42 5.79 -4.50
C ILE A 129 -6.10 4.33 -4.85
N ILE A 130 -4.83 3.98 -4.80
CA ILE A 130 -4.33 2.60 -4.90
C ILE A 130 -3.45 2.31 -3.70
N GLY A 131 -3.82 1.30 -2.92
CA GLY A 131 -2.99 0.74 -1.87
C GLY A 131 -2.47 -0.64 -2.24
N ILE A 132 -1.17 -0.88 -2.04
CA ILE A 132 -0.51 -2.14 -2.41
C ILE A 132 -0.04 -2.85 -1.14
N CYS A 133 -0.28 -4.16 -1.02
CA CYS A 133 0.11 -4.96 0.14
C CYS A 133 -0.51 -4.42 1.44
N GLY A 134 0.25 -4.14 2.49
CA GLY A 134 -0.25 -3.53 3.72
C GLY A 134 -0.97 -2.19 3.51
N TRP A 135 -0.60 -1.46 2.47
CA TRP A 135 -1.27 -0.20 2.09
C TRP A 135 -2.64 -0.43 1.44
N GLY A 136 -2.95 -1.65 1.01
CA GLY A 136 -4.31 -2.00 0.56
C GLY A 136 -5.33 -1.91 1.71
N GLY A 137 -5.00 -2.42 2.89
CA GLY A 137 -5.84 -2.26 4.08
C GLY A 137 -5.93 -0.80 4.54
N ILE A 138 -4.81 -0.06 4.49
CA ILE A 138 -4.80 1.38 4.80
C ILE A 138 -5.68 2.17 3.81
N ALA A 139 -5.63 1.83 2.51
CA ALA A 139 -6.48 2.46 1.49
C ALA A 139 -7.97 2.22 1.75
N LEU A 140 -8.36 1.01 2.15
CA LEU A 140 -9.75 0.73 2.53
C LEU A 140 -10.18 1.53 3.77
N ASN A 141 -9.30 1.66 4.77
CA ASN A 141 -9.57 2.48 5.95
C ASN A 141 -9.70 3.97 5.59
N ALA A 142 -8.83 4.49 4.72
CA ALA A 142 -8.91 5.86 4.22
C ALA A 142 -10.20 6.11 3.43
N ALA A 143 -10.61 5.17 2.57
CA ALA A 143 -11.86 5.26 1.81
C ALA A 143 -13.12 5.23 2.71
N ALA A 144 -13.04 4.56 3.87
CA ALA A 144 -14.12 4.59 4.88
C ALA A 144 -14.17 5.92 5.63
N ALA A 145 -13.03 6.61 5.77
CA ALA A 145 -12.92 7.87 6.52
C ALA A 145 -13.12 9.11 5.65
N ASP A 146 -12.68 9.10 4.37
CA ASP A 146 -12.67 10.25 3.47
C ASP A 146 -13.60 10.06 2.26
N THR A 147 -14.73 10.75 2.25
CA THR A 147 -15.74 10.65 1.18
C THR A 147 -15.33 11.31 -0.14
N ARG A 148 -14.22 12.04 -0.18
CA ARG A 148 -13.64 12.60 -1.41
C ARG A 148 -12.98 11.51 -2.25
N ILE A 149 -12.64 10.36 -1.66
CA ILE A 149 -12.11 9.20 -2.37
C ILE A 149 -13.28 8.50 -3.10
N LYS A 150 -13.31 8.61 -4.44
CA LYS A 150 -14.42 8.11 -5.28
C LYS A 150 -14.19 6.68 -5.79
N ALA A 151 -12.93 6.24 -5.87
CA ALA A 151 -12.56 4.91 -6.31
C ALA A 151 -11.29 4.42 -5.61
N THR A 152 -11.29 3.18 -5.13
CA THR A 152 -10.18 2.59 -4.39
C THR A 152 -9.79 1.24 -4.98
N VAL A 153 -8.51 1.04 -5.23
CA VAL A 153 -7.94 -0.27 -5.55
C VAL A 153 -7.08 -0.74 -4.38
N ALA A 154 -7.38 -1.93 -3.85
CA ALA A 154 -6.59 -2.63 -2.86
C ALA A 154 -5.90 -3.83 -3.55
N SER A 155 -4.66 -3.64 -3.98
CA SER A 155 -3.88 -4.65 -4.70
C SER A 155 -3.10 -5.54 -3.74
N THR A 156 -3.25 -6.85 -3.89
CA THR A 156 -2.55 -7.87 -3.08
C THR A 156 -2.50 -7.53 -1.58
N MET A 157 -3.64 -7.05 -1.06
CA MET A 157 -3.75 -6.38 0.22
C MET A 157 -3.43 -7.27 1.43
N TYR A 158 -2.95 -6.61 2.49
CA TYR A 158 -2.98 -7.10 3.86
C TYR A 158 -3.90 -6.23 4.71
N ASP A 159 -4.51 -6.83 5.69
CA ASP A 159 -4.93 -6.13 6.91
C ASP A 159 -3.79 -6.22 7.93
N MET A 160 -3.00 -5.14 8.03
CA MET A 160 -1.86 -5.08 8.93
C MET A 160 -2.27 -5.18 10.40
N THR A 161 -3.50 -4.79 10.75
CA THR A 161 -4.02 -4.92 12.12
C THR A 161 -4.37 -6.36 12.45
N ARG A 162 -4.97 -7.09 11.48
CA ARG A 162 -5.30 -8.51 11.62
C ARG A 162 -4.04 -9.37 11.71
N VAL A 163 -3.09 -9.21 10.79
CA VAL A 163 -1.87 -10.02 10.84
C VAL A 163 -1.02 -9.75 12.09
N SER A 164 -0.98 -8.48 12.55
CA SER A 164 -0.23 -8.13 13.77
C SER A 164 -0.88 -8.67 15.05
N GLY A 165 -2.22 -8.81 15.06
CA GLY A 165 -2.96 -9.31 16.22
C GLY A 165 -3.21 -10.81 16.23
N ASN A 166 -3.35 -11.42 15.05
CA ASN A 166 -3.81 -12.81 14.91
C ASN A 166 -2.79 -13.73 14.22
N GLY A 167 -1.67 -13.18 13.69
CA GLY A 167 -0.72 -13.96 12.89
C GLY A 167 -1.26 -14.29 11.48
N TYR A 168 -0.46 -15.00 10.69
CA TYR A 168 -0.89 -15.49 9.38
C TYR A 168 -1.97 -16.56 9.52
N ASN A 169 -3.00 -16.46 8.67
CA ASN A 169 -4.16 -17.36 8.68
C ASN A 169 -4.85 -17.43 10.06
N ASP A 170 -4.77 -16.35 10.85
CA ASP A 170 -5.30 -16.25 12.22
C ASP A 170 -4.80 -17.36 13.17
N SER A 171 -3.60 -17.89 12.90
CA SER A 171 -3.01 -19.00 13.69
C SER A 171 -2.79 -18.64 15.16
N GLU A 172 -2.63 -17.36 15.45
CA GLU A 172 -2.41 -16.82 16.78
C GLU A 172 -3.63 -16.03 17.33
N ASP A 173 -4.82 -16.26 16.76
CA ASP A 173 -6.05 -15.59 17.25
C ASP A 173 -6.52 -16.23 18.58
N LYS A 174 -5.69 -16.06 19.59
CA LYS A 174 -5.92 -16.51 20.97
C LYS A 174 -5.54 -15.40 21.93
N GLU A 175 -6.28 -15.30 23.04
CA GLU A 175 -6.00 -14.30 24.07
C GLU A 175 -4.59 -14.48 24.64
N GLU A 176 -4.20 -15.69 24.94
CA GLU A 176 -2.89 -16.03 25.51
C GLU A 176 -1.73 -15.63 24.59
N SER A 177 -1.85 -15.91 23.28
CA SER A 177 -0.84 -15.52 22.28
C SER A 177 -0.69 -14.00 22.21
N ARG A 178 -1.82 -13.28 22.17
CA ARG A 178 -1.80 -11.81 22.17
C ARG A 178 -1.26 -11.22 23.46
N HIS A 179 -1.56 -11.84 24.61
CA HIS A 179 -1.02 -11.41 25.90
C HIS A 179 0.50 -11.57 25.93
N ALA A 180 1.02 -12.74 25.56
CA ALA A 180 2.46 -13.00 25.49
C ALA A 180 3.18 -12.03 24.55
N ALA A 181 2.60 -11.73 23.37
CA ALA A 181 3.14 -10.75 22.44
C ALA A 181 3.20 -9.34 23.06
N ARG A 182 2.15 -8.91 23.78
CA ARG A 182 2.11 -7.62 24.48
C ARG A 182 3.17 -7.53 25.60
N GLU A 183 3.38 -8.61 26.37
CA GLU A 183 4.45 -8.68 27.36
C GLU A 183 5.82 -8.55 26.73
N ALA A 184 6.08 -9.26 25.64
CA ALA A 184 7.33 -9.18 24.89
C ALA A 184 7.59 -7.75 24.38
N LEU A 185 6.59 -7.12 23.76
CA LEU A 185 6.68 -5.74 23.28
C LEU A 185 6.88 -4.74 24.43
N SER A 186 6.24 -4.96 25.58
CA SER A 186 6.42 -4.09 26.75
C SER A 186 7.84 -4.19 27.31
N LYS A 187 8.43 -5.38 27.36
CA LYS A 187 9.85 -5.60 27.72
C LYS A 187 10.78 -4.95 26.70
N GLN A 188 10.48 -5.13 25.41
CA GLN A 188 11.23 -4.55 24.29
C GLN A 188 11.32 -3.03 24.38
N ARG A 189 10.23 -2.33 24.76
CA ARG A 189 10.21 -0.86 24.92
C ARG A 189 11.23 -0.35 25.94
N LEU A 190 11.56 -1.16 26.94
CA LEU A 190 12.52 -0.81 27.99
C LEU A 190 13.94 -1.24 27.64
N SER A 191 14.12 -2.43 27.06
CA SER A 191 15.44 -3.00 26.77
C SER A 191 16.08 -2.42 25.52
N ASP A 192 15.31 -2.25 24.44
CA ASP A 192 15.77 -1.67 23.19
C ASP A 192 14.61 -0.94 22.45
N PRO A 193 14.34 0.32 22.79
CA PRO A 193 13.28 1.09 22.14
C PRO A 193 13.59 1.40 20.66
N LYS A 194 14.78 1.10 20.17
CA LYS A 194 15.20 1.30 18.78
C LYS A 194 15.14 0.04 17.94
N ALA A 195 14.73 -1.10 18.52
CA ALA A 195 14.67 -2.36 17.79
C ALA A 195 13.86 -2.26 16.48
N MET A 196 14.36 -2.95 15.48
CA MET A 196 13.73 -3.08 14.17
C MET A 196 13.08 -4.45 14.06
N ALA A 197 11.86 -4.50 13.55
CA ALA A 197 11.26 -5.74 13.07
C ALA A 197 11.83 -5.99 11.69
N GLY A 198 12.82 -6.84 11.58
CA GLY A 198 13.65 -7.02 10.38
C GLY A 198 12.89 -6.91 9.06
N GLY A 199 13.59 -6.47 8.03
CA GLY A 199 13.09 -6.50 6.66
C GLY A 199 12.93 -7.94 6.16
N VAL A 200 12.98 -8.12 4.85
CA VAL A 200 13.00 -9.47 4.28
C VAL A 200 14.26 -10.19 4.73
N ILE A 201 14.08 -11.45 5.16
CA ILE A 201 15.17 -12.29 5.69
C ILE A 201 16.35 -12.40 4.70
N ASP A 202 17.57 -12.27 5.22
CA ASP A 202 18.80 -12.37 4.46
C ASP A 202 19.92 -12.86 5.41
N PRO A 203 20.63 -14.00 5.10
CA PRO A 203 20.47 -14.82 3.89
C PRO A 203 19.15 -15.62 3.83
N LEU A 204 18.71 -15.94 2.60
CA LEU A 204 17.51 -16.74 2.38
C LEU A 204 17.77 -18.21 2.80
N PRO A 205 16.96 -18.78 3.72
CA PRO A 205 17.06 -20.20 4.06
C PRO A 205 16.70 -21.11 2.87
N ASP A 206 17.39 -22.25 2.74
CA ASP A 206 17.16 -23.21 1.65
C ASP A 206 15.73 -23.78 1.65
N ASP A 207 15.17 -24.01 2.84
CA ASP A 207 13.82 -24.55 3.06
C ASP A 207 12.73 -23.45 3.20
N ALA A 208 13.06 -22.20 2.88
CA ALA A 208 12.12 -21.09 2.98
C ALA A 208 10.83 -21.36 2.19
N PRO A 209 9.64 -21.04 2.75
CA PRO A 209 8.38 -21.08 2.01
C PRO A 209 8.41 -20.24 0.74
N GLN A 210 7.62 -20.61 -0.27
CA GLN A 210 7.64 -19.92 -1.57
C GLN A 210 7.42 -18.39 -1.45
N PHE A 211 6.49 -17.96 -0.62
CA PHE A 211 6.23 -16.52 -0.45
C PHE A 211 7.41 -15.75 0.16
N VAL A 212 8.23 -16.40 1.01
CA VAL A 212 9.46 -15.81 1.54
C VAL A 212 10.51 -15.68 0.44
N LYS A 213 10.62 -16.69 -0.44
CA LYS A 213 11.47 -16.64 -1.65
C LYS A 213 11.04 -15.52 -2.59
N ASP A 214 9.72 -15.34 -2.80
CA ASP A 214 9.16 -14.27 -3.63
C ASP A 214 9.51 -12.87 -3.06
N TYR A 215 9.42 -12.69 -1.73
CA TYR A 215 9.83 -11.44 -1.08
C TYR A 215 11.34 -11.20 -1.17
N TYR A 216 12.15 -12.24 -0.96
CA TYR A 216 13.60 -12.13 -1.09
C TYR A 216 13.98 -11.69 -2.50
N ASP A 217 13.42 -12.37 -3.52
CA ASP A 217 13.68 -12.05 -4.92
C ASP A 217 13.34 -10.60 -5.25
N TYR A 218 12.18 -10.10 -4.76
CA TYR A 218 11.81 -8.71 -5.00
C TYR A 218 12.69 -7.72 -4.22
N TYR A 219 12.88 -7.89 -2.91
CA TYR A 219 13.49 -6.87 -2.07
C TYR A 219 15.00 -6.96 -1.93
N LYS A 220 15.61 -8.12 -2.16
CA LYS A 220 17.04 -8.37 -1.92
C LYS A 220 17.86 -8.53 -3.20
N THR A 221 17.22 -8.49 -4.36
CA THR A 221 17.88 -8.57 -5.68
C THR A 221 17.67 -7.28 -6.46
N GLU A 222 18.33 -7.15 -7.61
CA GLU A 222 18.15 -6.02 -8.53
C GLU A 222 16.72 -5.86 -9.08
N ARG A 223 15.84 -6.83 -8.86
CA ARG A 223 14.43 -6.78 -9.26
C ARG A 223 13.71 -5.60 -8.64
N GLY A 224 13.91 -5.36 -7.36
CA GLY A 224 13.19 -4.32 -6.64
C GLY A 224 13.92 -3.79 -5.40
N TYR A 225 15.20 -4.14 -5.19
CA TYR A 225 16.00 -3.58 -4.10
C TYR A 225 16.05 -2.05 -4.20
N HIS A 226 15.85 -1.39 -3.05
CA HIS A 226 16.07 0.05 -2.95
C HIS A 226 16.68 0.42 -1.59
N ALA A 227 17.70 1.31 -1.62
CA ALA A 227 18.47 1.67 -0.42
C ALA A 227 17.64 2.32 0.69
N ARG A 228 16.55 3.03 0.34
CA ARG A 228 15.65 3.67 1.32
C ARG A 228 14.53 2.77 1.82
N SER A 229 14.29 1.63 1.17
CA SER A 229 13.24 0.68 1.57
C SER A 229 13.58 -0.07 2.83
N GLY A 230 12.67 -0.09 3.82
CA GLY A 230 12.79 -0.90 5.01
C GLY A 230 12.87 -2.39 4.70
N ASN A 231 12.02 -2.88 3.79
CA ASN A 231 12.00 -4.29 3.41
C ASN A 231 13.30 -4.75 2.74
N SER A 232 13.96 -3.86 1.99
CA SER A 232 15.26 -4.16 1.39
C SER A 232 16.40 -4.13 2.41
N ASN A 233 16.20 -3.57 3.60
CA ASN A 233 17.21 -3.37 4.64
C ASN A 233 16.74 -3.98 5.97
N ASP A 234 16.63 -3.20 7.03
CA ASP A 234 16.41 -3.63 8.41
C ASP A 234 14.95 -3.53 8.90
N GLY A 235 14.01 -3.22 7.99
CA GLY A 235 12.58 -3.22 8.28
C GLY A 235 12.05 -1.93 8.88
N TRP A 236 11.18 -2.06 9.87
CA TRP A 236 10.51 -0.96 10.57
C TRP A 236 10.61 -1.11 12.09
N ARG A 237 10.26 -0.06 12.83
CA ARG A 237 10.30 -0.07 14.30
C ARG A 237 9.34 -1.08 14.89
N VAL A 238 9.81 -1.94 15.79
CA VAL A 238 9.00 -2.93 16.52
C VAL A 238 7.86 -2.26 17.29
N ILE A 239 8.10 -1.11 17.90
CA ILE A 239 7.09 -0.38 18.68
C ILE A 239 5.84 -0.06 17.85
N GLY A 240 5.97 0.18 16.54
CA GLY A 240 4.83 0.40 15.64
C GLY A 240 3.90 -0.81 15.55
N THR A 241 4.42 -2.03 15.67
CA THR A 241 3.62 -3.26 15.61
C THR A 241 2.61 -3.35 16.75
N GLN A 242 2.90 -2.80 17.92
CA GLN A 242 1.99 -2.79 19.07
C GLN A 242 0.71 -2.01 18.78
N ALA A 243 0.82 -0.85 18.12
CA ALA A 243 -0.33 -0.06 17.72
C ALA A 243 -1.20 -0.79 16.70
N TYR A 244 -0.59 -1.44 15.71
CA TYR A 244 -1.30 -2.26 14.73
C TYR A 244 -2.00 -3.46 15.37
N ALA A 245 -1.34 -4.21 16.25
CA ALA A 245 -1.92 -5.37 16.93
C ALA A 245 -3.11 -5.01 17.84
N ASN A 246 -3.21 -3.74 18.27
CA ASN A 246 -4.29 -3.25 19.13
C ASN A 246 -5.29 -2.33 18.40
N SER A 247 -5.28 -2.32 17.09
CA SER A 247 -6.18 -1.52 16.22
C SER A 247 -6.98 -2.41 15.29
N ARG A 248 -8.03 -1.87 14.70
CA ARG A 248 -8.86 -2.55 13.69
C ARG A 248 -9.15 -1.60 12.54
N PHE A 249 -8.43 -1.74 11.47
CA PHE A 249 -8.58 -0.89 10.28
C PHE A 249 -9.94 -1.04 9.61
N LEU A 250 -10.36 -2.25 9.41
CA LEU A 250 -11.47 -2.54 8.52
C LEU A 250 -12.83 -2.51 9.25
N TYR A 251 -12.93 -1.74 10.34
CA TYR A 251 -14.13 -1.73 11.18
C TYR A 251 -15.37 -1.22 10.44
N TYR A 252 -15.23 -0.20 9.60
CA TYR A 252 -16.33 0.45 8.89
C TYR A 252 -16.27 0.31 7.36
N ILE A 253 -15.52 -0.63 6.82
CA ILE A 253 -15.42 -0.79 5.35
C ILE A 253 -16.74 -1.20 4.69
N ASN A 254 -17.66 -1.81 5.42
CA ASN A 254 -19.01 -2.10 4.97
C ASN A 254 -19.89 -0.83 4.79
N GLU A 255 -19.41 0.33 5.21
CA GLU A 255 -20.07 1.63 5.01
C GLU A 255 -19.49 2.44 3.85
N ILE A 256 -18.41 1.98 3.20
CA ILE A 256 -17.82 2.64 2.03
C ILE A 256 -18.84 2.67 0.90
N ARG A 257 -19.26 3.87 0.48
CA ARG A 257 -20.21 4.05 -0.63
C ARG A 257 -19.51 4.21 -1.98
N SER A 258 -18.25 4.67 -2.00
CA SER A 258 -17.44 4.79 -3.21
C SER A 258 -17.06 3.42 -3.78
N ALA A 259 -16.63 3.39 -5.04
CA ALA A 259 -16.27 2.16 -5.72
C ALA A 259 -15.00 1.54 -5.12
N VAL A 260 -14.97 0.20 -5.00
CA VAL A 260 -13.80 -0.53 -4.50
C VAL A 260 -13.51 -1.75 -5.38
N LEU A 261 -12.26 -1.91 -5.79
CA LEU A 261 -11.72 -3.12 -6.40
C LEU A 261 -10.66 -3.73 -5.49
N VAL A 262 -10.93 -4.90 -4.95
CA VAL A 262 -9.93 -5.74 -4.27
C VAL A 262 -9.33 -6.69 -5.30
N MET A 263 -8.01 -6.70 -5.42
CA MET A 263 -7.29 -7.51 -6.40
C MET A 263 -6.22 -8.37 -5.73
N HIS A 264 -6.20 -9.67 -6.03
CA HIS A 264 -5.19 -10.60 -5.52
C HIS A 264 -4.68 -11.57 -6.58
N GLY A 265 -3.46 -12.05 -6.40
CA GLY A 265 -2.98 -13.23 -7.11
C GLY A 265 -3.64 -14.52 -6.58
N GLU A 266 -3.94 -15.45 -7.48
CA GLU A 266 -4.49 -16.76 -7.11
C GLU A 266 -3.60 -17.52 -6.11
N LYS A 267 -2.27 -17.42 -6.28
CA LYS A 267 -1.25 -18.08 -5.44
C LYS A 267 -0.74 -17.19 -4.30
N ALA A 268 -1.30 -16.00 -4.12
CA ALA A 268 -0.86 -15.10 -3.06
C ALA A 268 -1.22 -15.68 -1.68
N HIS A 269 -0.23 -15.85 -0.82
CA HIS A 269 -0.42 -16.30 0.57
C HIS A 269 -1.30 -15.33 1.38
N SER A 270 -1.40 -14.07 0.96
CA SER A 270 -2.22 -13.02 1.56
C SER A 270 -3.64 -12.95 1.00
N ARG A 271 -4.03 -13.82 0.06
CA ARG A 271 -5.32 -13.76 -0.64
C ARG A 271 -6.52 -13.75 0.32
N TYR A 272 -6.43 -14.51 1.41
CA TYR A 272 -7.50 -14.58 2.41
C TYR A 272 -7.84 -13.24 3.07
N PHE A 273 -6.90 -12.29 3.18
CA PHE A 273 -7.20 -10.94 3.67
C PHE A 273 -8.16 -10.21 2.73
N GLY A 274 -7.90 -10.24 1.43
CA GLY A 274 -8.74 -9.57 0.45
C GLY A 274 -10.10 -10.21 0.29
N GLU A 275 -10.18 -11.55 0.29
CA GLU A 275 -11.46 -12.27 0.23
C GLU A 275 -12.32 -11.98 1.46
N ALA A 276 -11.73 -11.98 2.67
CA ALA A 276 -12.44 -11.65 3.89
C ALA A 276 -12.86 -10.17 3.92
N ALA A 277 -11.98 -9.26 3.49
CA ALA A 277 -12.31 -7.82 3.42
C ALA A 277 -13.45 -7.55 2.44
N TYR A 278 -13.41 -8.16 1.25
CA TYR A 278 -14.49 -8.05 0.27
C TYR A 278 -15.83 -8.56 0.83
N LYS A 279 -15.83 -9.74 1.43
CA LYS A 279 -17.02 -10.32 2.03
C LYS A 279 -17.58 -9.44 3.15
N TYR A 280 -16.72 -8.94 4.04
CA TYR A 280 -17.13 -8.03 5.10
C TYR A 280 -17.69 -6.72 4.53
N MET A 281 -17.02 -6.15 3.56
CA MET A 281 -17.45 -4.91 2.89
C MET A 281 -18.83 -5.05 2.26
N VAL A 282 -19.16 -6.19 1.65
CA VAL A 282 -20.46 -6.42 1.00
C VAL A 282 -21.54 -6.85 1.99
N GLU A 283 -21.25 -7.84 2.84
CA GLU A 283 -22.23 -8.52 3.69
C GLU A 283 -22.30 -7.97 5.14
N GLY A 284 -21.34 -7.15 5.56
CA GLY A 284 -21.23 -6.65 6.92
C GLY A 284 -20.70 -7.67 7.93
N LYS A 285 -20.19 -8.81 7.48
CA LYS A 285 -19.53 -9.80 8.33
C LYS A 285 -18.57 -10.66 7.51
N ALA A 286 -17.45 -11.08 8.11
CA ALA A 286 -16.53 -12.02 7.55
C ALA A 286 -15.74 -12.75 8.64
N GLU A 287 -15.24 -13.92 8.32
CA GLU A 287 -14.30 -14.66 9.16
C GLU A 287 -13.04 -13.83 9.42
N GLY A 288 -12.49 -13.91 10.62
CA GLY A 288 -11.32 -13.14 11.05
C GLY A 288 -11.60 -11.69 11.45
N TYR A 289 -12.80 -11.17 11.21
CA TYR A 289 -13.23 -9.86 11.70
C TYR A 289 -14.25 -10.04 12.84
N ASN A 290 -13.87 -9.67 14.05
CA ASN A 290 -14.71 -9.76 15.25
C ASN A 290 -15.76 -8.62 15.32
N VAL A 291 -16.24 -8.18 14.17
CA VAL A 291 -17.27 -7.17 14.03
C VAL A 291 -18.37 -7.67 13.11
N VAL A 292 -19.60 -7.39 13.49
CA VAL A 292 -20.78 -7.68 12.68
C VAL A 292 -21.46 -6.34 12.41
N GLY A 293 -21.42 -5.92 11.17
CA GLY A 293 -22.07 -4.72 10.68
C GLY A 293 -23.33 -5.04 9.87
N LYS A 294 -23.83 -4.03 9.19
CA LYS A 294 -24.89 -4.18 8.19
C LYS A 294 -24.29 -4.41 6.81
N PRO A 295 -25.02 -5.05 5.89
CA PRO A 295 -24.64 -5.10 4.49
C PRO A 295 -24.39 -3.70 3.92
N ASN A 296 -23.49 -3.61 2.94
CA ASN A 296 -23.18 -2.34 2.28
C ASN A 296 -24.41 -1.75 1.60
N PRO A 297 -24.66 -0.43 1.71
CA PRO A 297 -25.78 0.22 1.01
C PRO A 297 -25.60 0.32 -0.52
N VAL A 298 -24.37 0.11 -1.04
CA VAL A 298 -24.02 0.18 -2.48
C VAL A 298 -23.09 -0.99 -2.82
N PRO A 299 -23.56 -2.26 -2.71
CA PRO A 299 -22.70 -3.42 -2.92
C PRO A 299 -22.29 -3.64 -4.39
N GLU A 300 -23.06 -3.11 -5.35
CA GLU A 300 -22.87 -3.31 -6.77
C GLU A 300 -21.60 -2.65 -7.34
N ASN A 301 -21.00 -1.71 -6.64
CA ASN A 301 -19.74 -1.09 -7.03
C ASN A 301 -18.52 -1.66 -6.29
N LYS A 302 -18.68 -2.81 -5.62
CA LYS A 302 -17.61 -3.56 -4.97
C LYS A 302 -17.21 -4.74 -5.84
N GLN A 303 -15.91 -4.91 -6.08
CA GLN A 303 -15.39 -5.94 -6.97
C GLN A 303 -14.26 -6.71 -6.27
N LEU A 304 -14.21 -8.02 -6.53
CA LEU A 304 -13.08 -8.89 -6.18
C LEU A 304 -12.53 -9.49 -7.47
N LEU A 305 -11.24 -9.31 -7.71
CA LEU A 305 -10.54 -9.81 -8.88
C LEU A 305 -9.38 -10.71 -8.47
N ILE A 306 -9.48 -11.99 -8.81
CA ILE A 306 -8.40 -12.96 -8.60
C ILE A 306 -7.65 -13.15 -9.93
N ILE A 307 -6.33 -12.93 -9.90
CA ILE A 307 -5.47 -13.04 -11.09
C ILE A 307 -4.92 -14.46 -11.14
N PRO A 308 -5.29 -15.26 -12.17
CA PRO A 308 -4.84 -16.65 -12.28
C PRO A 308 -3.31 -16.77 -12.30
N GLY A 309 -2.79 -17.70 -11.53
CA GLY A 309 -1.37 -18.04 -11.49
C GLY A 309 -0.44 -17.01 -10.83
N ALA A 310 -0.92 -15.80 -10.49
CA ALA A 310 -0.09 -14.75 -9.90
C ALA A 310 0.18 -15.04 -8.41
N SER A 311 1.42 -14.78 -7.97
CA SER A 311 1.82 -14.71 -6.57
C SER A 311 1.51 -13.32 -5.97
N HIS A 312 1.85 -13.13 -4.70
CA HIS A 312 1.75 -11.82 -4.05
C HIS A 312 2.67 -10.78 -4.71
N CYS A 313 3.94 -11.12 -4.92
CA CYS A 313 4.94 -10.21 -5.48
C CYS A 313 4.83 -10.05 -7.01
N ASP A 314 4.14 -10.94 -7.70
CA ASP A 314 3.82 -10.73 -9.12
C ASP A 314 2.93 -9.49 -9.33
N LEU A 315 2.17 -9.07 -8.31
CA LEU A 315 1.38 -7.83 -8.35
C LEU A 315 2.16 -6.59 -7.88
N TYR A 316 3.47 -6.69 -7.67
CA TYR A 316 4.33 -5.53 -7.40
C TYR A 316 4.87 -4.90 -8.68
N ASP A 317 5.28 -5.72 -9.64
CA ASP A 317 5.95 -5.31 -10.88
C ASP A 317 5.49 -6.05 -12.15
N GLY A 318 4.53 -6.97 -12.02
CA GLY A 318 4.03 -7.83 -13.09
C GLY A 318 4.62 -9.24 -13.07
N GLY A 319 5.65 -9.49 -12.27
CA GLY A 319 6.30 -10.78 -12.11
C GLY A 319 7.23 -11.16 -13.27
N PHE A 320 8.13 -12.10 -12.97
CA PHE A 320 9.09 -12.67 -13.89
C PHE A 320 9.07 -14.20 -13.84
N THR A 321 9.51 -14.85 -14.93
CA THR A 321 9.51 -16.32 -15.02
C THR A 321 10.54 -16.99 -14.11
N GLU A 322 11.61 -16.27 -13.77
CA GLU A 322 12.67 -16.70 -12.87
C GLU A 322 12.68 -15.87 -11.59
N LEU A 323 13.01 -16.48 -10.47
CA LEU A 323 13.14 -15.78 -9.18
C LEU A 323 14.43 -14.97 -9.09
N VAL A 324 15.47 -15.42 -9.77
CA VAL A 324 16.78 -14.74 -9.78
C VAL A 324 17.16 -14.44 -11.22
N GLY A 325 17.51 -13.16 -11.50
CA GLY A 325 17.98 -12.76 -12.83
C GLY A 325 16.90 -12.23 -13.78
N LYS A 326 15.71 -11.91 -13.30
CA LYS A 326 14.64 -11.26 -14.07
C LYS A 326 14.36 -11.92 -15.41
N GLY A 327 14.06 -13.20 -15.46
CA GLY A 327 13.62 -13.88 -16.68
C GLY A 327 12.54 -13.11 -17.46
N GLU A 328 11.85 -13.74 -18.38
CA GLU A 328 10.82 -13.06 -19.19
C GLU A 328 9.70 -12.49 -18.32
N PRO A 329 9.22 -11.25 -18.59
CA PRO A 329 8.11 -10.64 -17.85
C PRO A 329 6.81 -11.45 -17.98
N LYS A 330 6.14 -11.74 -16.88
CA LYS A 330 4.82 -12.40 -16.86
C LYS A 330 3.66 -11.44 -17.14
N ASN A 331 3.84 -10.14 -16.91
CA ASN A 331 2.81 -9.10 -17.09
C ASN A 331 1.50 -9.39 -16.34
N MET A 332 1.60 -9.84 -15.08
CA MET A 332 0.44 -10.28 -14.28
C MET A 332 -0.47 -9.14 -13.81
N ILE A 333 -0.02 -7.89 -13.81
CA ILE A 333 -0.85 -6.77 -13.38
C ILE A 333 -1.83 -6.41 -14.52
N PRO A 334 -3.16 -6.47 -14.27
CA PRO A 334 -4.16 -6.25 -15.30
C PRO A 334 -4.42 -4.74 -15.51
N TRP A 335 -3.46 -4.03 -16.08
CA TRP A 335 -3.49 -2.57 -16.26
C TRP A 335 -4.77 -2.05 -16.91
N ASP A 336 -5.28 -2.74 -17.94
CA ASP A 336 -6.48 -2.34 -18.66
C ASP A 336 -7.74 -2.44 -17.79
N LYS A 337 -7.77 -3.41 -16.84
CA LYS A 337 -8.87 -3.51 -15.88
C LYS A 337 -8.81 -2.41 -14.84
N LEU A 338 -7.60 -2.02 -14.40
CA LEU A 338 -7.42 -0.88 -13.49
C LEU A 338 -7.83 0.42 -14.17
N GLU A 339 -7.41 0.63 -15.42
CA GLU A 339 -7.83 1.77 -16.23
C GLU A 339 -9.36 1.83 -16.38
N ALA A 340 -9.98 0.73 -16.80
CA ALA A 340 -11.43 0.65 -16.96
C ALA A 340 -12.20 0.91 -15.65
N PHE A 341 -11.69 0.40 -14.52
CA PHE A 341 -12.29 0.64 -13.21
C PHE A 341 -12.25 2.13 -12.85
N PHE A 342 -11.08 2.77 -12.91
CA PHE A 342 -10.98 4.20 -12.60
C PHE A 342 -11.72 5.05 -13.63
N ALA A 343 -11.67 4.72 -14.91
CA ALA A 343 -12.43 5.40 -15.94
C ALA A 343 -13.94 5.32 -15.69
N GLN A 344 -14.46 4.22 -15.19
CA GLN A 344 -15.89 4.07 -14.86
C GLN A 344 -16.32 4.93 -13.67
N TYR A 345 -15.49 5.10 -12.66
CA TYR A 345 -15.91 5.70 -11.38
C TYR A 345 -15.33 7.09 -11.10
N LEU A 346 -14.42 7.57 -11.94
CA LEU A 346 -13.84 8.91 -11.89
C LEU A 346 -14.25 9.80 -13.08
N HIS A 347 -15.43 9.56 -13.61
CA HIS A 347 -16.00 10.36 -14.71
C HIS A 347 -16.85 11.53 -14.25
#